data_465856beb73bac978299d9c5489994b0
#
_entry.id   465856beb73bac978299d9c5489994b0
#
_cell.length_a   1.000
_cell.length_b   1.000
_cell.length_c   1.000
_cell.angle_alpha   90.00
_cell.angle_beta   90.00
_cell.angle_gamma   90.00
#
_symmetry.space_group_name_H-M   'P 1'
#
loop_
_entity.id
_entity.type
_entity.pdbx_description
1 polymer ?
#
loop_
_entity_poly.entity_id
_entity_poly.type
_entity_poly.pdbx_seq_one_letter_code
_entity_poly.pdbx_strand_id
1 'polypeptide(L)'
;MTDWLGMLATPRSPHPELKGRVLARALAPRWRWRGPLAAAALLTLAVAGGAWWAYRTIGTLTSERDGLVARVEALEDTVASFIHGPATRLIQIPVSTGGRVGSVTIFADSVRHRWLVRCDGLAPNASDQAYQLWFITDQGMATAAVMPMDQDKPMVMAVEMPRGGGEGGLAEQRVLGAAMSIEPRAGSVRPSGPMVFHRLL
;
A
#
# COMPACT_ATOMS: atom_id res chain seq x y z
N MET A 1 -66.70 51.76 -39.62
CA MET A 1 -68.16 51.97 -39.73
C MET A 1 -68.88 50.64 -39.41
N THR A 2 -68.56 49.94 -38.27
CA THR A 2 -69.18 48.61 -37.98
C THR A 2 -69.56 48.44 -36.52
N ASP A 3 -69.62 49.54 -35.72
CA ASP A 3 -69.95 49.47 -34.30
C ASP A 3 -71.44 49.52 -33.93
N TRP A 4 -72.29 49.71 -34.93
CA TRP A 4 -73.76 49.89 -34.75
C TRP A 4 -74.57 48.59 -34.72
N LEU A 5 -73.97 47.47 -35.15
CA LEU A 5 -74.68 46.18 -35.22
C LEU A 5 -74.75 45.50 -33.83
N GLY A 6 -73.87 45.89 -32.91
CA GLY A 6 -73.86 45.36 -31.55
C GLY A 6 -74.98 45.87 -30.66
N MET A 7 -75.59 47.06 -30.99
CA MET A 7 -76.69 47.67 -30.16
C MET A 7 -78.03 47.08 -30.41
N LEU A 8 -78.24 46.30 -31.46
CA LEU A 8 -79.54 45.66 -31.79
C LEU A 8 -79.65 44.23 -31.21
N ALA A 9 -78.62 43.73 -30.62
CA ALA A 9 -78.69 42.43 -29.98
C ALA A 9 -79.34 42.56 -28.59
N THR A 10 -80.53 42.00 -28.40
CA THR A 10 -81.13 41.88 -27.08
C THR A 10 -80.21 41.15 -26.15
N PRO A 11 -79.83 41.75 -24.99
CA PRO A 11 -78.99 41.13 -24.03
C PRO A 11 -79.61 39.84 -23.50
N ARG A 12 -79.10 38.72 -23.95
CA ARG A 12 -79.50 37.41 -23.48
C ARG A 12 -78.62 37.05 -22.27
N SER A 13 -79.26 36.86 -21.12
CA SER A 13 -78.58 36.47 -19.90
C SER A 13 -77.82 35.17 -20.18
N PRO A 14 -76.51 35.13 -19.93
CA PRO A 14 -75.75 33.94 -20.20
C PRO A 14 -76.23 32.77 -19.31
N HIS A 15 -76.15 31.58 -19.86
CA HIS A 15 -76.57 30.36 -19.15
C HIS A 15 -75.85 30.25 -17.76
N PRO A 16 -76.62 29.99 -16.69
CA PRO A 16 -76.06 30.01 -15.34
C PRO A 16 -74.83 29.15 -15.14
N GLU A 17 -74.61 28.06 -15.90
CA GLU A 17 -73.48 27.21 -15.86
C GLU A 17 -72.24 27.77 -16.58
N LEU A 18 -72.38 28.79 -17.41
CA LEU A 18 -71.28 29.35 -18.17
C LEU A 18 -70.17 29.94 -17.25
N LYS A 19 -70.61 30.63 -16.18
CA LYS A 19 -69.75 31.22 -15.18
C LYS A 19 -68.90 30.14 -14.52
N GLY A 20 -69.51 29.02 -14.13
CA GLY A 20 -68.82 27.89 -13.48
C GLY A 20 -67.78 27.26 -14.44
N ARG A 21 -68.12 27.06 -15.70
CA ARG A 21 -67.24 26.50 -16.73
C ARG A 21 -66.02 27.40 -17.01
N VAL A 22 -66.25 28.72 -17.12
CA VAL A 22 -65.20 29.70 -17.37
C VAL A 22 -64.25 29.79 -16.17
N LEU A 23 -64.79 29.85 -14.93
CA LEU A 23 -63.99 29.87 -13.73
C LEU A 23 -63.21 28.55 -13.52
N ALA A 24 -63.85 27.43 -13.74
CA ALA A 24 -63.17 26.13 -13.66
C ALA A 24 -62.00 26.02 -14.66
N ARG A 25 -62.16 26.60 -15.87
CA ARG A 25 -61.10 26.60 -16.89
C ARG A 25 -60.01 27.64 -16.62
N ALA A 26 -60.35 28.78 -15.99
CA ALA A 26 -59.39 29.82 -15.60
C ALA A 26 -58.61 29.44 -14.34
N LEU A 27 -59.23 28.72 -13.42
CA LEU A 27 -58.63 28.27 -12.17
C LEU A 27 -58.03 26.86 -12.27
N ALA A 28 -58.16 26.18 -13.41
CA ALA A 28 -57.52 24.89 -13.62
C ALA A 28 -56.00 25.03 -13.44
N PRO A 29 -55.42 24.32 -12.47
CA PRO A 29 -53.99 24.49 -12.18
C PRO A 29 -53.20 24.12 -13.44
N ARG A 30 -52.48 25.11 -13.98
CA ARG A 30 -51.52 24.93 -15.10
C ARG A 30 -50.33 24.05 -14.75
N TRP A 31 -50.43 23.28 -13.70
CA TRP A 31 -49.32 22.50 -13.11
C TRP A 31 -49.01 21.18 -13.83
N ARG A 32 -49.86 20.76 -14.78
CA ARG A 32 -49.72 19.45 -15.46
C ARG A 32 -48.45 19.29 -16.30
N TRP A 33 -47.75 20.37 -16.62
CA TRP A 33 -46.54 20.34 -17.45
C TRP A 33 -45.23 20.53 -16.67
N ARG A 34 -45.28 20.92 -15.39
CA ARG A 34 -44.08 21.11 -14.58
C ARG A 34 -43.58 19.81 -13.94
N GLY A 35 -44.44 18.83 -13.71
CA GLY A 35 -44.08 17.53 -13.11
C GLY A 35 -43.05 16.74 -13.91
N PRO A 36 -43.28 16.48 -15.22
CA PRO A 36 -42.34 15.69 -16.01
C PRO A 36 -40.98 16.38 -16.23
N LEU A 37 -40.98 17.72 -16.35
CA LEU A 37 -39.73 18.49 -16.48
C LEU A 37 -38.89 18.48 -15.18
N ALA A 38 -39.55 18.59 -14.03
CA ALA A 38 -38.87 18.50 -12.74
C ALA A 38 -38.31 17.09 -12.49
N ALA A 39 -39.04 16.04 -12.84
CA ALA A 39 -38.58 14.67 -12.77
C ALA A 39 -37.37 14.40 -13.69
N ALA A 40 -37.41 14.91 -14.91
CA ALA A 40 -36.29 14.81 -15.85
C ALA A 40 -35.04 15.54 -15.33
N ALA A 41 -35.20 16.74 -14.75
CA ALA A 41 -34.09 17.49 -14.16
C ALA A 41 -33.46 16.75 -12.96
N LEU A 42 -34.25 16.12 -12.09
CA LEU A 42 -33.74 15.32 -10.98
C LEU A 42 -33.00 14.07 -11.47
N LEU A 43 -33.51 13.40 -12.52
CA LEU A 43 -32.85 12.26 -13.14
C LEU A 43 -31.48 12.64 -13.73
N THR A 44 -31.38 13.75 -14.44
CA THR A 44 -30.13 14.24 -15.02
C THR A 44 -29.12 14.60 -13.92
N LEU A 45 -29.55 15.23 -12.83
CA LEU A 45 -28.70 15.53 -11.68
C LEU A 45 -28.22 14.25 -10.98
N ALA A 46 -29.07 13.26 -10.82
CA ALA A 46 -28.71 11.98 -10.22
C ALA A 46 -27.67 11.22 -11.06
N VAL A 47 -27.88 11.18 -12.39
CA VAL A 47 -26.93 10.56 -13.32
C VAL A 47 -25.60 11.32 -13.36
N ALA A 48 -25.63 12.65 -13.43
CA ALA A 48 -24.42 13.47 -13.41
C ALA A 48 -23.66 13.34 -12.09
N GLY A 49 -24.38 13.33 -10.95
CA GLY A 49 -23.78 13.12 -9.62
C GLY A 49 -23.17 11.73 -9.46
N GLY A 50 -23.87 10.70 -9.94
CA GLY A 50 -23.36 9.33 -9.95
C GLY A 50 -22.14 9.15 -10.84
N ALA A 51 -22.16 9.73 -12.04
CA ALA A 51 -21.01 9.71 -12.95
C ALA A 51 -19.80 10.45 -12.36
N TRP A 52 -20.03 11.62 -11.76
CA TRP A 52 -18.98 12.37 -11.07
C TRP A 52 -18.36 11.60 -9.90
N TRP A 53 -19.20 10.97 -9.09
CA TRP A 53 -18.74 10.14 -7.97
C TRP A 53 -17.95 8.93 -8.46
N ALA A 54 -18.45 8.21 -9.48
CA ALA A 54 -17.77 7.08 -10.08
C ALA A 54 -16.42 7.50 -10.69
N TYR A 55 -16.37 8.62 -11.41
CA TYR A 55 -15.14 9.15 -11.98
C TYR A 55 -14.09 9.47 -10.91
N ARG A 56 -14.48 10.09 -9.80
CA ARG A 56 -13.58 10.36 -8.67
C ARG A 56 -13.09 9.07 -8.02
N THR A 57 -13.98 8.11 -7.77
CA THR A 57 -13.62 6.84 -7.12
C THR A 57 -12.68 6.02 -8.00
N ILE A 58 -12.92 5.97 -9.32
CA ILE A 58 -12.01 5.30 -10.27
C ILE A 58 -10.65 6.01 -10.27
N GLY A 59 -10.61 7.33 -10.28
CA GLY A 59 -9.37 8.10 -10.25
C GLY A 59 -8.53 7.84 -9.00
N THR A 60 -9.14 7.72 -7.82
CA THR A 60 -8.42 7.39 -6.58
C THR A 60 -7.87 5.97 -6.60
N LEU A 61 -8.68 4.99 -7.03
CA LEU A 61 -8.25 3.59 -7.13
C LEU A 61 -7.13 3.38 -8.15
N THR A 62 -7.16 4.09 -9.28
CA THR A 62 -6.07 4.03 -10.26
C THR A 62 -4.78 4.62 -9.72
N SER A 63 -4.84 5.75 -9.01
CA SER A 63 -3.65 6.35 -8.41
C SER A 63 -3.05 5.50 -7.29
N GLU A 64 -3.88 4.85 -6.47
CA GLU A 64 -3.41 3.90 -5.44
C GLU A 64 -2.75 2.68 -6.08
N ARG A 65 -3.38 2.10 -7.10
CA ARG A 65 -2.80 1.00 -7.87
C ARG A 65 -1.44 1.37 -8.47
N ASP A 66 -1.35 2.51 -9.14
CA ASP A 66 -0.13 2.96 -9.80
C ASP A 66 0.97 3.23 -8.76
N GLY A 67 0.59 3.76 -7.59
CA GLY A 67 1.51 3.91 -6.46
C GLY A 67 2.02 2.56 -5.89
N LEU A 68 1.17 1.54 -5.86
CA LEU A 68 1.57 0.20 -5.43
C LEU A 68 2.46 -0.48 -6.49
N VAL A 69 2.13 -0.35 -7.76
CA VAL A 69 2.97 -0.88 -8.86
C VAL A 69 4.35 -0.26 -8.84
N ALA A 70 4.45 1.07 -8.72
CA ALA A 70 5.74 1.75 -8.63
C ALA A 70 6.57 1.30 -7.41
N ARG A 71 5.91 1.00 -6.27
CA ARG A 71 6.61 0.44 -5.09
C ARG A 71 7.11 -0.98 -5.32
N VAL A 72 6.31 -1.82 -5.98
CA VAL A 72 6.72 -3.19 -6.34
C VAL A 72 7.90 -3.16 -7.29
N GLU A 73 7.85 -2.35 -8.36
CA GLU A 73 8.94 -2.17 -9.30
C GLU A 73 10.23 -1.68 -8.60
N ALA A 74 10.13 -0.69 -7.71
CA ALA A 74 11.27 -0.21 -6.96
C ALA A 74 11.88 -1.27 -6.02
N LEU A 75 11.04 -2.14 -5.44
CA LEU A 75 11.51 -3.27 -4.63
C LEU A 75 12.15 -4.35 -5.49
N GLU A 76 11.55 -4.67 -6.64
CA GLU A 76 12.11 -5.64 -7.61
C GLU A 76 13.46 -5.17 -8.17
N ASP A 77 13.59 -3.91 -8.54
CA ASP A 77 14.85 -3.32 -8.98
C ASP A 77 15.91 -3.37 -7.87
N THR A 78 15.51 -3.10 -6.64
CA THR A 78 16.41 -3.21 -5.49
C THR A 78 16.90 -4.64 -5.32
N VAL A 79 16.00 -5.62 -5.31
CA VAL A 79 16.35 -7.05 -5.17
C VAL A 79 17.18 -7.52 -6.37
N ALA A 80 16.78 -7.16 -7.58
CA ALA A 80 17.53 -7.51 -8.80
C ALA A 80 18.95 -6.94 -8.79
N SER A 81 19.12 -5.71 -8.32
CA SER A 81 20.43 -5.08 -8.18
C SER A 81 21.35 -5.79 -7.18
N PHE A 82 20.78 -6.41 -6.15
CA PHE A 82 21.53 -7.24 -5.20
C PHE A 82 21.92 -8.61 -5.80
N ILE A 83 20.99 -9.24 -6.52
CA ILE A 83 21.21 -10.61 -7.04
C ILE A 83 22.16 -10.60 -8.24
N HIS A 84 22.03 -9.61 -9.12
CA HIS A 84 22.76 -9.54 -10.39
C HIS A 84 23.92 -8.52 -10.41
N GLY A 85 24.22 -7.90 -9.27
CA GLY A 85 25.33 -6.95 -9.17
C GLY A 85 26.68 -7.65 -9.47
N PRO A 86 27.56 -7.09 -10.32
CA PRO A 86 28.83 -7.70 -10.67
C PRO A 86 29.79 -7.85 -9.47
N ALA A 87 29.53 -7.14 -8.39
CA ALA A 87 30.30 -7.20 -7.13
C ALA A 87 29.59 -7.97 -6.03
N THR A 88 28.44 -8.61 -6.32
CA THR A 88 27.67 -9.38 -5.34
C THR A 88 28.21 -10.80 -5.25
N ARG A 89 28.59 -11.21 -4.04
CA ARG A 89 28.96 -12.59 -3.73
C ARG A 89 27.79 -13.29 -3.08
N LEU A 90 27.42 -14.45 -3.62
CA LEU A 90 26.40 -15.33 -3.05
C LEU A 90 27.05 -16.32 -2.09
N ILE A 91 26.58 -16.36 -0.86
CA ILE A 91 27.05 -17.27 0.17
C ILE A 91 25.82 -17.98 0.75
N GLN A 92 25.80 -19.29 0.57
CA GLN A 92 24.72 -20.12 1.12
C GLN A 92 25.26 -20.99 2.25
N ILE A 93 24.61 -20.92 3.39
CA ILE A 93 25.01 -21.62 4.63
C ILE A 93 23.87 -22.53 5.05
N PRO A 94 24.04 -23.86 4.95
CA PRO A 94 23.06 -24.78 5.52
C PRO A 94 23.14 -24.68 7.04
N VAL A 95 21.98 -24.65 7.69
CA VAL A 95 21.87 -24.58 9.15
C VAL A 95 20.86 -25.59 9.66
N SER A 96 21.08 -26.08 10.88
CA SER A 96 20.15 -26.99 11.56
C SER A 96 19.72 -26.35 12.88
N THR A 97 18.44 -26.06 13.02
CA THR A 97 17.87 -25.44 14.23
C THR A 97 16.58 -26.14 14.61
N GLY A 98 16.42 -26.48 15.89
CA GLY A 98 15.20 -27.14 16.39
C GLY A 98 14.85 -28.44 15.67
N GLY A 99 15.83 -29.22 15.22
CA GLY A 99 15.62 -30.44 14.45
C GLY A 99 15.19 -30.24 12.99
N ARG A 100 15.20 -28.99 12.50
CA ARG A 100 14.89 -28.63 11.10
C ARG A 100 16.14 -28.24 10.34
N VAL A 101 16.16 -28.56 9.08
CA VAL A 101 17.23 -28.14 8.15
C VAL A 101 16.74 -26.93 7.39
N GLY A 102 17.43 -25.84 7.53
CA GLY A 102 17.18 -24.59 6.82
C GLY A 102 18.44 -24.07 6.13
N SER A 103 18.38 -22.86 5.62
CA SER A 103 19.52 -22.18 5.00
C SER A 103 19.49 -20.69 5.26
N VAL A 104 20.67 -20.12 5.39
CA VAL A 104 20.90 -18.68 5.39
C VAL A 104 21.67 -18.33 4.12
N THR A 105 21.07 -17.49 3.28
CA THR A 105 21.68 -17.03 2.04
C THR A 105 22.04 -15.56 2.19
N ILE A 106 23.29 -15.22 1.94
CA ILE A 106 23.80 -13.86 2.04
C ILE A 106 24.24 -13.41 0.63
N PHE A 107 23.64 -12.35 0.16
CA PHE A 107 24.10 -11.63 -1.04
C PHE A 107 24.92 -10.43 -0.56
N ALA A 108 26.22 -10.56 -0.61
CA ALA A 108 27.15 -9.55 -0.11
C ALA A 108 27.58 -8.62 -1.25
N ASP A 109 27.09 -7.36 -1.22
CA ASP A 109 27.50 -6.31 -2.13
C ASP A 109 28.61 -5.46 -1.49
N SER A 110 29.85 -5.72 -1.92
CA SER A 110 31.04 -5.05 -1.38
C SER A 110 31.14 -3.58 -1.85
N VAL A 111 30.56 -3.23 -3.00
CA VAL A 111 30.59 -1.85 -3.52
C VAL A 111 29.60 -0.96 -2.79
N ARG A 112 28.41 -1.48 -2.50
CA ARG A 112 27.37 -0.73 -1.79
C ARG A 112 27.46 -0.87 -0.28
N HIS A 113 28.39 -1.67 0.21
CA HIS A 113 28.56 -1.95 1.66
C HIS A 113 27.29 -2.45 2.35
N ARG A 114 26.58 -3.40 1.73
CA ARG A 114 25.38 -3.99 2.31
C ARG A 114 25.20 -5.44 1.93
N TRP A 115 24.53 -6.14 2.82
CA TRP A 115 24.12 -7.52 2.62
C TRP A 115 22.61 -7.61 2.51
N LEU A 116 22.12 -8.44 1.60
CA LEU A 116 20.77 -8.95 1.63
C LEU A 116 20.83 -10.35 2.19
N VAL A 117 20.18 -10.57 3.32
CA VAL A 117 20.18 -11.85 4.03
C VAL A 117 18.81 -12.47 3.92
N ARG A 118 18.75 -13.69 3.44
CA ARG A 118 17.54 -14.50 3.35
C ARG A 118 17.68 -15.74 4.23
N CYS A 119 16.71 -15.95 5.10
CA CYS A 119 16.61 -17.11 5.98
C CYS A 119 15.42 -17.95 5.55
N ASP A 120 15.64 -19.22 5.24
CA ASP A 120 14.61 -20.19 4.87
C ASP A 120 14.67 -21.42 5.79
N GLY A 121 13.51 -21.91 6.21
CA GLY A 121 13.38 -23.18 6.95
C GLY A 121 14.00 -23.17 8.35
N LEU A 122 14.33 -21.99 8.92
CA LEU A 122 14.75 -21.90 10.31
C LEU A 122 13.57 -22.18 11.25
N ALA A 123 13.84 -22.80 12.39
CA ALA A 123 12.81 -22.96 13.41
C ALA A 123 12.36 -21.60 13.96
N PRO A 124 11.07 -21.39 14.23
CA PRO A 124 10.61 -20.21 14.95
C PRO A 124 11.31 -20.07 16.30
N ASN A 125 11.61 -18.85 16.71
CA ASN A 125 12.14 -18.55 18.02
C ASN A 125 11.06 -18.65 19.11
N ALA A 126 11.46 -18.88 20.35
CA ALA A 126 10.61 -18.61 21.50
C ALA A 126 10.27 -17.10 21.57
N SER A 127 9.19 -16.75 22.25
CA SER A 127 8.67 -15.36 22.27
C SER A 127 9.65 -14.34 22.87
N ASP A 128 10.57 -14.79 23.69
CA ASP A 128 11.63 -14.03 24.37
C ASP A 128 12.97 -14.06 23.61
N GLN A 129 13.06 -14.77 22.48
CA GLN A 129 14.27 -14.99 21.71
C GLN A 129 14.17 -14.45 20.28
N ALA A 130 15.33 -14.24 19.67
CA ALA A 130 15.52 -13.90 18.27
C ALA A 130 16.81 -14.50 17.73
N TYR A 131 16.87 -14.71 16.41
CA TYR A 131 18.16 -14.94 15.77
C TYR A 131 18.89 -13.60 15.67
N GLN A 132 20.18 -13.58 15.95
CA GLN A 132 21.03 -12.42 15.77
C GLN A 132 22.16 -12.75 14.80
N LEU A 133 22.27 -11.94 13.77
CA LEU A 133 23.36 -12.00 12.80
C LEU A 133 24.51 -11.12 13.27
N TRP A 134 25.72 -11.58 13.04
CA TRP A 134 26.94 -10.93 13.42
C TRP A 134 27.89 -10.80 12.24
N PHE A 135 28.56 -9.68 12.12
CA PHE A 135 29.76 -9.58 11.33
C PHE A 135 30.94 -10.16 12.12
N ILE A 136 31.71 -11.04 11.49
CA ILE A 136 33.02 -11.44 12.02
C ILE A 136 34.01 -10.43 11.48
N THR A 137 34.71 -9.73 12.36
CA THR A 137 35.67 -8.70 12.00
C THR A 137 37.06 -9.06 12.57
N ASP A 138 38.07 -8.32 12.17
CA ASP A 138 39.45 -8.41 12.72
C ASP A 138 39.53 -8.01 14.20
N GLN A 139 38.52 -7.29 14.70
CA GLN A 139 38.46 -6.88 16.12
C GLN A 139 37.45 -7.72 16.96
N GLY A 140 36.79 -8.71 16.36
CA GLY A 140 35.79 -9.55 16.98
C GLY A 140 34.46 -9.59 16.29
N MET A 141 33.41 -9.91 17.00
CA MET A 141 32.06 -9.97 16.46
C MET A 141 31.31 -8.66 16.70
N ALA A 142 30.75 -8.07 15.65
CA ALA A 142 29.92 -6.89 15.69
C ALA A 142 28.47 -7.24 15.30
N THR A 143 27.47 -6.64 15.94
CA THR A 143 26.08 -6.83 15.62
C THR A 143 25.77 -6.40 14.19
N ALA A 144 25.16 -7.28 13.42
CA ALA A 144 24.66 -6.97 12.07
C ALA A 144 23.16 -6.72 12.09
N ALA A 145 22.37 -7.67 12.60
CA ALA A 145 20.92 -7.54 12.69
C ALA A 145 20.31 -8.49 13.72
N VAL A 146 19.19 -8.09 14.31
CA VAL A 146 18.35 -8.94 15.16
C VAL A 146 17.10 -9.32 14.36
N MET A 147 16.80 -10.62 14.30
CA MET A 147 15.77 -11.20 13.42
C MET A 147 14.81 -12.06 14.24
N PRO A 148 13.72 -11.50 14.76
CA PRO A 148 12.69 -12.29 15.41
C PRO A 148 11.93 -13.10 14.37
N MET A 149 11.97 -14.43 14.46
CA MET A 149 11.25 -15.35 13.59
C MET A 149 10.08 -15.98 14.35
N ASP A 150 8.97 -15.27 14.38
CA ASP A 150 7.77 -15.71 15.09
C ASP A 150 6.94 -16.70 14.27
N GLN A 151 7.21 -16.87 12.97
CA GLN A 151 6.48 -17.71 12.04
C GLN A 151 7.41 -18.53 11.16
N ASP A 152 6.90 -19.67 10.68
CA ASP A 152 7.59 -20.53 9.73
C ASP A 152 7.50 -19.96 8.29
N LYS A 153 8.06 -18.78 8.10
CA LYS A 153 8.09 -18.08 6.80
C LYS A 153 9.50 -17.64 6.48
N PRO A 154 9.88 -17.62 5.19
CA PRO A 154 11.13 -17.02 4.77
C PRO A 154 11.22 -15.56 5.23
N MET A 155 12.38 -15.18 5.76
CA MET A 155 12.67 -13.80 6.13
C MET A 155 13.75 -13.25 5.22
N VAL A 156 13.55 -12.03 4.73
CA VAL A 156 14.53 -11.29 3.94
C VAL A 156 14.80 -9.96 4.61
N MET A 157 16.09 -9.62 4.82
CA MET A 157 16.49 -8.38 5.46
C MET A 157 17.71 -7.79 4.77
N ALA A 158 17.71 -6.48 4.56
CA ALA A 158 18.89 -5.74 4.15
C ALA A 158 19.67 -5.28 5.40
N VAL A 159 20.96 -5.51 5.39
CA VAL A 159 21.89 -5.18 6.49
C VAL A 159 23.00 -4.31 5.94
N GLU A 160 23.22 -3.14 6.53
CA GLU A 160 24.32 -2.28 6.15
C GLU A 160 25.62 -2.74 6.81
N MET A 161 26.68 -2.84 6.02
CA MET A 161 28.01 -3.11 6.52
C MET A 161 28.60 -1.83 7.12
N PRO A 162 29.43 -1.94 8.17
CA PRO A 162 30.17 -0.81 8.72
C PRO A 162 30.96 -0.10 7.60
N ARG A 163 30.75 1.20 7.43
CA ARG A 163 31.56 2.03 6.52
C ARG A 163 32.72 2.64 7.32
N GLY A 164 33.93 2.57 6.78
CA GLY A 164 35.04 3.28 7.37
C GLY A 164 34.78 4.79 7.44
N GLY A 165 34.84 5.42 8.62
CA GLY A 165 34.81 6.87 8.77
C GLY A 165 33.73 7.51 9.66
N GLY A 166 33.01 6.76 10.51
CA GLY A 166 32.04 7.32 11.48
C GLY A 166 32.54 7.39 12.91
N GLU A 167 32.13 8.43 13.66
CA GLU A 167 32.40 8.61 15.10
C GLU A 167 31.76 7.51 15.99
N GLY A 168 32.25 6.29 15.95
CA GLY A 168 31.65 5.19 16.72
C GLY A 168 32.47 3.88 16.75
N GLY A 169 33.67 3.88 16.19
CA GLY A 169 34.61 2.77 16.40
C GLY A 169 34.44 1.51 15.53
N LEU A 170 33.44 1.43 14.62
CA LEU A 170 33.34 0.33 13.64
C LEU A 170 33.96 0.70 12.28
N ALA A 171 34.55 1.86 12.19
CA ALA A 171 34.91 2.54 10.94
C ALA A 171 36.07 1.89 10.18
N GLU A 172 36.88 1.09 10.82
CA GLU A 172 38.03 0.40 10.22
C GLU A 172 37.94 -1.12 10.28
N GLN A 173 36.82 -1.66 10.77
CA GLN A 173 36.71 -3.10 10.94
C GLN A 173 36.48 -3.79 9.60
N ARG A 174 37.43 -4.61 9.22
CA ARG A 174 37.33 -5.46 8.04
C ARG A 174 36.38 -6.63 8.33
N VAL A 175 35.29 -6.74 7.59
CA VAL A 175 34.38 -7.89 7.65
C VAL A 175 35.05 -9.10 7.05
N LEU A 176 35.30 -10.11 7.85
CA LEU A 176 35.94 -11.37 7.46
C LEU A 176 34.96 -12.52 7.32
N GLY A 177 33.72 -12.36 7.87
CA GLY A 177 32.77 -13.43 7.87
C GLY A 177 31.43 -13.05 8.46
N ALA A 178 30.55 -14.06 8.62
CA ALA A 178 29.26 -13.96 9.25
C ALA A 178 29.07 -15.06 10.29
N ALA A 179 28.36 -14.75 11.36
CA ALA A 179 27.91 -15.71 12.34
C ALA A 179 26.45 -15.43 12.72
N MET A 180 25.76 -16.42 13.27
CA MET A 180 24.40 -16.27 13.76
C MET A 180 24.26 -17.03 15.08
N SER A 181 23.60 -16.43 16.05
CA SER A 181 23.26 -17.05 17.34
C SER A 181 21.78 -16.84 17.67
N ILE A 182 21.30 -17.58 18.66
CA ILE A 182 19.99 -17.35 19.27
C ILE A 182 20.21 -16.51 20.52
N GLU A 183 19.65 -15.29 20.50
CA GLU A 183 19.86 -14.30 21.54
C GLU A 183 18.52 -13.87 22.17
N PRO A 184 18.51 -13.14 23.29
CA PRO A 184 17.30 -12.47 23.76
C PRO A 184 16.68 -11.62 22.66
N ARG A 185 15.34 -11.46 22.67
CA ARG A 185 14.58 -10.75 21.63
C ARG A 185 15.06 -9.32 21.39
N ALA A 186 15.59 -8.66 22.41
CA ALA A 186 16.17 -7.32 22.28
C ALA A 186 17.54 -7.31 21.61
N GLY A 187 18.13 -8.48 21.38
CA GLY A 187 19.51 -8.64 20.94
C GLY A 187 20.53 -8.53 22.08
N SER A 188 21.76 -8.83 21.74
CA SER A 188 22.94 -8.79 22.66
C SER A 188 24.04 -7.95 22.06
N VAL A 189 24.90 -7.38 22.91
CA VAL A 189 26.10 -6.62 22.46
C VAL A 189 27.20 -7.58 22.01
N ARG A 190 27.20 -8.77 22.56
CA ARG A 190 28.14 -9.88 22.23
C ARG A 190 27.34 -11.17 22.17
N PRO A 191 27.76 -12.15 21.37
CA PRO A 191 27.12 -13.46 21.36
C PRO A 191 27.07 -14.06 22.76
N SER A 192 25.87 -14.39 23.23
CA SER A 192 25.64 -14.94 24.56
C SER A 192 24.90 -16.28 24.51
N GLY A 193 24.13 -16.51 23.43
CA GLY A 193 23.36 -17.71 23.27
C GLY A 193 24.00 -18.74 22.33
N PRO A 194 23.31 -19.84 22.05
CA PRO A 194 23.83 -20.90 21.21
C PRO A 194 24.08 -20.43 19.78
N MET A 195 25.26 -20.77 19.26
CA MET A 195 25.68 -20.45 17.92
C MET A 195 24.96 -21.34 16.89
N VAL A 196 24.32 -20.73 15.89
CA VAL A 196 23.65 -21.41 14.77
C VAL A 196 24.66 -21.73 13.68
N PHE A 197 25.48 -20.76 13.31
CA PHE A 197 26.61 -20.95 12.42
C PHE A 197 27.71 -19.89 12.69
N HIS A 198 28.91 -20.22 12.21
CA HIS A 198 30.06 -19.33 12.17
C HIS A 198 30.83 -19.61 10.88
N ARG A 199 30.95 -18.62 9.98
CA ARG A 199 31.56 -18.81 8.67
C ARG A 199 32.45 -17.63 8.29
N LEU A 200 33.69 -17.90 7.93
CA LEU A 200 34.56 -16.94 7.25
C LEU A 200 34.21 -16.91 5.75
N LEU A 201 34.33 -15.75 5.12
CA LEU A 201 33.90 -15.45 3.74
C LEU A 201 35.07 -15.25 2.80
#